data_3e337b19ec3461862f6cc1b0af4f2ba1
#
_entry.id   3e337b19ec3461862f6cc1b0af4f2ba1
#
_cell.length_a   1.000
_cell.length_b   1.000
_cell.length_c   1.000
_cell.angle_alpha   90.00
_cell.angle_beta   90.00
_cell.angle_gamma   90.00
#
_symmetry.space_group_name_H-M   'P 1'
#
loop_
_entity.id
_entity.type
_entity.pdbx_description
1 polymer ?
#
loop_
_entity_poly.entity_id
_entity_poly.type
_entity_poly.pdbx_seq_one_letter_code
_entity_poly.pdbx_strand_id
1 'polypeptide(L)'
;MAKISVQDEVEVTEPTLIDGFPGVGLVGKIAADHLVETLGMTHHANVHCDGLPKVAVYHGESAALQPPVRIYAAADRDLLVLQSDVPVGPDAAAELAACLAGWFDAHSVTPIYLSGIRTEKGESPPELYGLGTGDGVDAVTDAGIDAPGEAGLVSGPTGVLLNHAVESGRTAVGLIVECDPRFPDPEAARTLIARGIEPLTGVDVPVDDLLERTEQIRQAKERLAKRMQDAGQESSQARPLGMYQ
;
A
#
# COMPACT_ATOMS: atom_id res chain seq x y z
N MET A 1 21.92 -8.41 -6.00
CA MET A 1 21.91 -8.80 -4.56
C MET A 1 21.11 -7.74 -3.81
N ALA A 2 20.07 -8.17 -3.12
CA ALA A 2 19.25 -7.22 -2.34
C ALA A 2 20.02 -6.76 -1.09
N LYS A 3 19.87 -5.49 -0.71
CA LYS A 3 20.55 -4.86 0.42
C LYS A 3 19.67 -3.79 1.05
N ILE A 4 19.57 -3.80 2.37
CA ILE A 4 19.01 -2.69 3.16
C ILE A 4 20.18 -1.82 3.65
N SER A 5 20.11 -0.53 3.37
CA SER A 5 21.13 0.45 3.72
C SER A 5 20.55 1.48 4.69
N VAL A 6 20.93 1.36 5.96
CA VAL A 6 20.50 2.30 7.01
C VAL A 6 21.01 3.70 6.68
N GLN A 7 20.16 4.68 6.81
CA GLN A 7 20.42 6.11 6.61
C GLN A 7 20.50 6.83 7.95
N ASP A 8 19.46 6.68 8.76
CA ASP A 8 19.39 7.18 10.13
C ASP A 8 19.12 6.00 11.07
N GLU A 9 19.98 5.84 12.08
CA GLU A 9 19.78 4.82 13.11
C GLU A 9 18.63 5.24 14.01
N VAL A 10 17.50 4.52 13.89
CA VAL A 10 16.33 4.67 14.75
C VAL A 10 16.20 3.38 15.57
N GLU A 11 16.26 3.51 16.88
CA GLU A 11 16.09 2.36 17.79
C GLU A 11 14.60 1.99 17.84
N VAL A 12 14.30 0.74 17.50
CA VAL A 12 12.96 0.13 17.61
C VAL A 12 13.11 -1.25 18.23
N THR A 13 12.11 -1.67 19.00
CA THR A 13 12.12 -2.96 19.72
C THR A 13 10.98 -3.83 19.22
N GLU A 14 11.31 -4.99 18.61
CA GLU A 14 10.33 -5.93 18.05
C GLU A 14 9.26 -5.22 17.19
N PRO A 15 9.67 -4.39 16.21
CA PRO A 15 8.76 -3.48 15.55
C PRO A 15 7.75 -4.19 14.64
N THR A 16 6.57 -3.56 14.50
CA THR A 16 5.63 -3.89 13.43
C THR A 16 6.00 -3.14 12.16
N LEU A 17 5.98 -3.81 11.01
CA LEU A 17 6.22 -3.18 9.72
C LEU A 17 4.96 -3.22 8.85
N ILE A 18 4.52 -2.06 8.39
CA ILE A 18 3.42 -1.92 7.43
C ILE A 18 3.98 -1.82 6.01
N ASP A 19 3.50 -2.65 5.09
CA ASP A 19 3.91 -2.54 3.68
C ASP A 19 3.06 -1.49 2.93
N GLY A 20 3.70 -0.75 2.04
CA GLY A 20 3.10 0.31 1.22
C GLY A 20 3.34 0.11 -0.27
N PHE A 21 3.26 -1.12 -0.76
CA PHE A 21 3.41 -1.38 -2.19
C PHE A 21 2.22 -0.86 -2.99
N PRO A 22 2.47 -0.24 -4.19
CA PRO A 22 1.41 0.11 -5.11
C PRO A 22 0.67 -1.13 -5.60
N GLY A 23 -0.62 -1.21 -5.29
CA GLY A 23 -1.53 -2.31 -5.66
C GLY A 23 -2.88 -1.79 -6.12
N VAL A 24 -3.91 -2.64 -6.09
CA VAL A 24 -5.28 -2.28 -6.48
C VAL A 24 -5.78 -1.12 -5.62
N GLY A 25 -6.37 -0.11 -6.26
CA GLY A 25 -6.85 1.10 -5.58
C GLY A 25 -5.76 1.95 -4.92
N LEU A 26 -4.47 1.58 -5.08
CA LEU A 26 -3.32 2.16 -4.38
C LEU A 26 -3.47 2.20 -2.84
N VAL A 27 -4.31 1.32 -2.29
CA VAL A 27 -4.72 1.37 -0.87
C VAL A 27 -3.53 1.27 0.09
N GLY A 28 -2.61 0.32 -0.14
CA GLY A 28 -1.39 0.17 0.66
C GLY A 28 -0.47 1.39 0.56
N LYS A 29 -0.28 1.92 -0.66
CA LYS A 29 0.53 3.12 -0.89
C LYS A 29 -0.05 4.34 -0.17
N ILE A 30 -1.36 4.57 -0.28
CA ILE A 30 -2.03 5.70 0.36
C ILE A 30 -1.95 5.58 1.89
N ALA A 31 -2.18 4.37 2.43
CA ALA A 31 -2.08 4.13 3.87
C ALA A 31 -0.65 4.38 4.38
N ALA A 32 0.36 3.83 3.69
CA ALA A 32 1.76 4.01 4.05
C ALA A 32 2.22 5.47 3.98
N ASP A 33 1.87 6.19 2.90
CA ASP A 33 2.20 7.60 2.75
C ASP A 33 1.57 8.43 3.87
N HIS A 34 0.31 8.15 4.20
CA HIS A 34 -0.42 8.83 5.26
C HIS A 34 0.22 8.57 6.65
N LEU A 35 0.59 7.32 6.95
CA LEU A 35 1.30 6.99 8.18
C LEU A 35 2.61 7.75 8.31
N VAL A 36 3.44 7.74 7.25
CA VAL A 36 4.73 8.43 7.24
C VAL A 36 4.57 9.93 7.49
N GLU A 37 3.61 10.56 6.81
CA GLU A 37 3.35 12.00 6.93
C GLU A 37 2.76 12.37 8.30
N THR A 38 1.68 11.69 8.71
CA THR A 38 0.92 12.02 9.93
C THR A 38 1.70 11.75 11.20
N LEU A 39 2.48 10.66 11.24
CA LEU A 39 3.30 10.29 12.39
C LEU A 39 4.69 10.95 12.37
N GLY A 40 5.01 11.74 11.34
CA GLY A 40 6.31 12.39 11.21
C GLY A 40 7.49 11.41 11.22
N MET A 41 7.34 10.26 10.54
CA MET A 41 8.32 9.18 10.61
C MET A 41 9.67 9.55 10.00
N THR A 42 10.75 9.06 10.60
CA THR A 42 12.12 9.27 10.12
C THR A 42 12.47 8.30 8.99
N HIS A 43 13.15 8.78 7.95
CA HIS A 43 13.69 7.95 6.88
C HIS A 43 14.83 7.07 7.42
N HIS A 44 14.51 5.84 7.80
CA HIS A 44 15.44 4.92 8.48
C HIS A 44 16.37 4.19 7.51
N ALA A 45 15.86 3.65 6.40
CA ALA A 45 16.69 2.86 5.50
C ALA A 45 16.21 2.89 4.04
N ASN A 46 17.18 2.63 3.13
CA ASN A 46 16.93 2.41 1.71
C ASN A 46 16.95 0.92 1.39
N VAL A 47 16.01 0.47 0.55
CA VAL A 47 15.97 -0.92 0.07
C VAL A 47 16.45 -0.96 -1.37
N HIS A 48 17.50 -1.73 -1.60
CA HIS A 48 18.09 -1.97 -2.92
C HIS A 48 17.89 -3.43 -3.31
N CYS A 49 17.29 -3.67 -4.47
CA CYS A 49 17.09 -5.00 -5.03
C CYS A 49 17.32 -4.93 -6.55
N ASP A 50 17.94 -5.96 -7.13
CA ASP A 50 18.32 -5.91 -8.55
C ASP A 50 17.14 -5.84 -9.51
N GLY A 51 16.01 -6.42 -9.16
CA GLY A 51 14.78 -6.36 -9.96
C GLY A 51 13.96 -5.08 -9.84
N LEU A 52 14.32 -4.17 -8.91
CA LEU A 52 13.62 -2.89 -8.77
C LEU A 52 14.00 -1.91 -9.88
N PRO A 53 13.07 -1.07 -10.35
CA PRO A 53 13.38 0.00 -11.29
C PRO A 53 14.49 0.91 -10.77
N LYS A 54 15.53 1.13 -11.58
CA LYS A 54 16.65 2.02 -11.24
C LYS A 54 16.30 3.46 -11.55
N VAL A 55 15.45 4.05 -10.73
CA VAL A 55 14.99 5.43 -10.83
C VAL A 55 15.32 6.21 -9.58
N ALA A 56 15.47 7.51 -9.71
CA ALA A 56 15.54 8.44 -8.59
C ALA A 56 14.20 9.16 -8.46
N VAL A 57 13.70 9.26 -7.26
CA VAL A 57 12.41 9.90 -6.95
C VAL A 57 12.68 11.27 -6.33
N TYR A 58 11.84 12.24 -6.63
CA TYR A 58 11.80 13.54 -5.96
C TYR A 58 10.37 13.86 -5.52
N HIS A 59 10.24 14.49 -4.38
CA HIS A 59 8.95 14.85 -3.79
C HIS A 59 8.80 16.36 -3.69
N GLY A 60 7.90 16.91 -4.49
CA GLY A 60 7.37 18.26 -4.42
C GLY A 60 8.40 19.35 -4.14
N GLU A 61 8.40 19.86 -2.93
CA GLU A 61 9.21 21.02 -2.51
C GLU A 61 10.66 20.67 -2.13
N SER A 62 11.02 19.38 -2.05
CA SER A 62 12.37 18.94 -1.72
C SER A 62 13.25 18.81 -2.96
N ALA A 63 14.46 19.36 -2.92
CA ALA A 63 15.48 19.15 -3.95
C ALA A 63 16.24 17.82 -3.78
N ALA A 64 15.96 17.05 -2.72
CA ALA A 64 16.63 15.78 -2.45
C ALA A 64 16.08 14.66 -3.34
N LEU A 65 17.01 13.89 -3.92
CA LEU A 65 16.67 12.65 -4.64
C LEU A 65 16.69 11.48 -3.65
N GLN A 66 15.73 10.58 -3.83
CA GLN A 66 15.59 9.38 -3.01
C GLN A 66 15.48 8.12 -3.88
N PRO A 67 15.88 6.94 -3.37
CA PRO A 67 15.58 5.68 -4.04
C PRO A 67 14.08 5.36 -3.92
N PRO A 68 13.54 4.53 -4.84
CA PRO A 68 12.10 4.32 -4.93
C PRO A 68 11.51 3.46 -3.80
N VAL A 69 12.31 2.68 -3.09
CA VAL A 69 11.85 1.83 -1.98
C VAL A 69 12.63 2.16 -0.71
N ARG A 70 11.89 2.52 0.34
CA ARG A 70 12.45 3.03 1.59
C ARG A 70 11.72 2.44 2.79
N ILE A 71 12.39 2.44 3.94
CA ILE A 71 11.80 2.13 5.24
C ILE A 71 11.84 3.39 6.09
N TYR A 72 10.70 3.77 6.64
CA TYR A 72 10.54 4.82 7.62
C TYR A 72 10.29 4.22 8.99
N ALA A 73 10.66 4.92 10.06
CA ALA A 73 10.54 4.46 11.43
C ALA A 73 9.93 5.54 12.36
N ALA A 74 9.07 5.12 13.28
CA ALA A 74 8.60 5.87 14.43
C ALA A 74 9.04 5.15 15.69
N ALA A 75 10.12 5.63 16.33
CA ALA A 75 10.75 5.00 17.49
C ALA A 75 9.82 4.90 18.69
N ASP A 76 9.04 5.94 18.93
CA ASP A 76 8.10 6.05 20.06
C ASP A 76 6.88 5.09 19.95
N ARG A 77 6.74 4.38 18.82
CA ARG A 77 5.63 3.47 18.50
C ARG A 77 6.09 2.08 18.06
N ASP A 78 7.39 1.83 18.03
CA ASP A 78 7.98 0.60 17.47
C ASP A 78 7.36 0.23 16.09
N LEU A 79 7.13 1.26 15.25
CA LEU A 79 6.47 1.13 13.97
C LEU A 79 7.43 1.43 12.82
N LEU A 80 7.41 0.55 11.82
CA LEU A 80 8.11 0.69 10.56
C LEU A 80 7.11 0.76 9.41
N VAL A 81 7.42 1.55 8.39
CA VAL A 81 6.65 1.61 7.13
C VAL A 81 7.59 1.36 5.96
N LEU A 82 7.32 0.33 5.18
CA LEU A 82 7.98 0.08 3.90
C LEU A 82 7.22 0.80 2.79
N GLN A 83 7.79 1.87 2.28
CA GLN A 83 7.19 2.69 1.23
C GLN A 83 7.79 2.37 -0.14
N SER A 84 6.97 2.25 -1.18
CA SER A 84 7.42 2.15 -2.56
C SER A 84 6.71 3.15 -3.47
N ASP A 85 7.48 3.90 -4.25
CA ASP A 85 6.95 4.84 -5.27
C ASP A 85 6.83 4.19 -6.65
N VAL A 86 7.26 2.95 -6.79
CA VAL A 86 7.25 2.20 -8.04
C VAL A 86 6.56 0.85 -7.89
N PRO A 87 5.88 0.35 -8.91
CA PRO A 87 5.41 -1.02 -8.92
C PRO A 87 6.58 -2.01 -8.83
N VAL A 88 6.40 -3.07 -8.04
CA VAL A 88 7.36 -4.17 -7.92
C VAL A 88 6.88 -5.33 -8.77
N GLY A 89 7.67 -5.69 -9.78
CA GLY A 89 7.37 -6.81 -10.66
C GLY A 89 7.59 -8.18 -9.96
N PRO A 90 7.04 -9.28 -10.52
CA PRO A 90 7.12 -10.60 -9.88
C PRO A 90 8.54 -11.08 -9.60
N ASP A 91 9.47 -10.85 -10.53
CA ASP A 91 10.87 -11.28 -10.39
C ASP A 91 11.58 -10.51 -9.26
N ALA A 92 11.33 -9.19 -9.18
CA ALA A 92 11.85 -8.36 -8.11
C ALA A 92 11.21 -8.69 -6.75
N ALA A 93 9.94 -9.08 -6.75
CA ALA A 93 9.21 -9.42 -5.52
C ALA A 93 9.83 -10.60 -4.78
N ALA A 94 10.25 -11.65 -5.49
CA ALA A 94 10.88 -12.81 -4.86
C ALA A 94 12.23 -12.47 -4.22
N GLU A 95 13.07 -11.69 -4.91
CA GLU A 95 14.36 -11.25 -4.38
C GLU A 95 14.20 -10.27 -3.22
N LEU A 96 13.21 -9.37 -3.32
CA LEU A 96 12.86 -8.43 -2.27
C LEU A 96 12.35 -9.16 -1.01
N ALA A 97 11.49 -10.18 -1.17
CA ALA A 97 10.99 -10.98 -0.07
C ALA A 97 12.12 -11.69 0.68
N ALA A 98 13.07 -12.29 -0.04
CA ALA A 98 14.23 -12.95 0.58
C ALA A 98 15.12 -11.95 1.34
N CYS A 99 15.30 -10.75 0.81
CA CYS A 99 16.06 -9.68 1.47
C CYS A 99 15.37 -9.19 2.75
N LEU A 100 14.09 -8.86 2.64
CA LEU A 100 13.28 -8.36 3.76
C LEU A 100 13.15 -9.43 4.85
N ALA A 101 12.92 -10.69 4.48
CA ALA A 101 12.80 -11.78 5.43
C ALA A 101 14.05 -11.95 6.31
N GLY A 102 15.25 -11.90 5.71
CA GLY A 102 16.49 -11.95 6.48
C GLY A 102 16.69 -10.75 7.41
N TRP A 103 16.23 -9.58 6.97
CA TRP A 103 16.28 -8.37 7.80
C TRP A 103 15.24 -8.42 8.92
N PHE A 104 14.03 -8.92 8.64
CA PHE A 104 12.98 -9.12 9.65
C PHE A 104 13.45 -10.04 10.77
N ASP A 105 14.12 -11.16 10.45
CA ASP A 105 14.67 -12.07 11.46
C ASP A 105 15.70 -11.39 12.36
N ALA A 106 16.60 -10.63 11.74
CA ALA A 106 17.66 -9.96 12.48
C ALA A 106 17.16 -8.88 13.45
N HIS A 107 15.95 -8.34 13.21
CA HIS A 107 15.37 -7.23 13.95
C HIS A 107 14.03 -7.59 14.63
N SER A 108 13.63 -8.87 14.64
CA SER A 108 12.36 -9.36 15.23
C SER A 108 11.12 -8.62 14.71
N VAL A 109 11.10 -8.32 13.40
CA VAL A 109 10.02 -7.55 12.76
C VAL A 109 8.80 -8.42 12.53
N THR A 110 7.61 -7.94 12.95
CA THR A 110 6.31 -8.54 12.59
C THR A 110 5.68 -7.75 11.43
N PRO A 111 5.57 -8.31 10.22
CA PRO A 111 5.00 -7.60 9.09
C PRO A 111 3.48 -7.68 9.05
N ILE A 112 2.85 -6.55 8.67
CA ILE A 112 1.45 -6.43 8.26
C ILE A 112 1.44 -6.03 6.79
N TYR A 113 0.95 -6.92 5.93
CA TYR A 113 0.89 -6.75 4.50
C TYR A 113 -0.47 -6.26 4.04
N LEU A 114 -0.51 -5.22 3.20
CA LEU A 114 -1.72 -4.57 2.75
C LEU A 114 -2.08 -4.98 1.31
N SER A 115 -3.36 -5.31 1.07
CA SER A 115 -3.86 -5.66 -0.25
C SER A 115 -5.25 -5.09 -0.49
N GLY A 116 -5.54 -4.73 -1.75
CA GLY A 116 -6.88 -4.37 -2.18
C GLY A 116 -7.56 -5.50 -2.95
N ILE A 117 -8.83 -5.78 -2.63
CA ILE A 117 -9.69 -6.64 -3.44
C ILE A 117 -10.63 -5.79 -4.28
N ARG A 118 -10.75 -6.15 -5.57
CA ARG A 118 -11.57 -5.39 -6.53
C ARG A 118 -13.04 -5.59 -6.23
N THR A 119 -13.72 -4.51 -5.88
CA THR A 119 -15.17 -4.51 -5.65
C THR A 119 -15.79 -3.31 -6.36
N GLU A 120 -16.99 -3.50 -6.92
CA GLU A 120 -17.76 -2.36 -7.41
C GLU A 120 -18.23 -1.54 -6.20
N LYS A 121 -17.81 -0.28 -6.13
CA LYS A 121 -18.07 0.57 -4.99
C LYS A 121 -19.57 0.86 -4.86
N GLY A 122 -20.17 0.36 -3.79
CA GLY A 122 -21.52 0.69 -3.35
C GLY A 122 -21.58 1.94 -2.47
N GLU A 123 -22.71 2.14 -1.79
CA GLU A 123 -22.89 3.19 -0.79
C GLU A 123 -22.34 2.80 0.60
N SER A 124 -22.07 1.51 0.81
CA SER A 124 -21.52 0.99 2.08
C SER A 124 -20.02 1.28 2.20
N PRO A 125 -19.50 1.48 3.42
CA PRO A 125 -18.07 1.54 3.66
C PRO A 125 -17.37 0.27 3.15
N PRO A 126 -16.11 0.37 2.70
CA PRO A 126 -15.33 -0.79 2.27
C PRO A 126 -15.23 -1.84 3.39
N GLU A 127 -15.44 -3.12 3.05
CA GLU A 127 -15.19 -4.22 3.98
C GLU A 127 -13.70 -4.51 4.11
N LEU A 128 -13.30 -4.90 5.32
CA LEU A 128 -11.93 -5.26 5.67
C LEU A 128 -11.87 -6.70 6.16
N TYR A 129 -10.90 -7.46 5.66
CA TYR A 129 -10.65 -8.84 6.05
C TYR A 129 -9.21 -9.02 6.50
N GLY A 130 -8.99 -9.92 7.46
CA GLY A 130 -7.69 -10.27 7.99
C GLY A 130 -7.31 -11.72 7.68
N LEU A 131 -6.03 -11.92 7.41
CA LEU A 131 -5.38 -13.21 7.25
C LEU A 131 -4.15 -13.25 8.13
N GLY A 132 -3.70 -14.44 8.54
CA GLY A 132 -2.51 -14.54 9.37
C GLY A 132 -1.72 -15.83 9.10
N THR A 133 -0.44 -15.79 9.48
CA THR A 133 0.44 -16.95 9.62
C THR A 133 1.06 -16.93 11.02
N GLY A 134 1.32 -18.10 11.57
CA GLY A 134 1.80 -18.19 12.95
C GLY A 134 0.85 -17.47 13.92
N ASP A 135 1.39 -16.72 14.85
CA ASP A 135 0.62 -15.95 15.85
C ASP A 135 -0.22 -14.80 15.23
N GLY A 136 0.01 -14.47 13.94
CA GLY A 136 -0.77 -13.49 13.20
C GLY A 136 -2.25 -13.88 13.05
N VAL A 137 -2.58 -15.18 13.11
CA VAL A 137 -3.99 -15.64 13.07
C VAL A 137 -4.73 -15.19 14.33
N ASP A 138 -4.10 -15.38 15.49
CA ASP A 138 -4.68 -14.99 16.78
C ASP A 138 -4.74 -13.45 16.87
N ALA A 139 -3.69 -12.75 16.43
CA ALA A 139 -3.67 -11.29 16.41
C ALA A 139 -4.83 -10.68 15.59
N VAL A 140 -5.13 -11.23 14.43
CA VAL A 140 -6.27 -10.80 13.59
C VAL A 140 -7.60 -11.05 14.30
N THR A 141 -7.74 -12.22 14.93
CA THR A 141 -8.96 -12.60 15.67
C THR A 141 -9.18 -11.71 16.88
N ASP A 142 -8.14 -11.47 17.66
CA ASP A 142 -8.17 -10.64 18.89
C ASP A 142 -8.46 -9.16 18.54
N ALA A 143 -7.99 -8.70 17.39
CA ALA A 143 -8.32 -7.37 16.85
C ALA A 143 -9.77 -7.26 16.33
N GLY A 144 -10.53 -8.35 16.32
CA GLY A 144 -11.92 -8.37 15.83
C GLY A 144 -12.05 -8.17 14.32
N ILE A 145 -11.04 -8.57 13.57
CA ILE A 145 -11.05 -8.48 12.11
C ILE A 145 -11.51 -9.80 11.52
N ASP A 146 -12.58 -9.77 10.72
CA ASP A 146 -13.16 -10.98 10.14
C ASP A 146 -12.26 -11.58 9.05
N ALA A 147 -12.28 -12.91 8.93
CA ALA A 147 -11.66 -13.60 7.80
C ALA A 147 -12.54 -13.44 6.53
N PRO A 148 -11.94 -13.52 5.32
CA PRO A 148 -12.72 -13.52 4.09
C PRO A 148 -13.73 -14.67 4.07
N GLY A 149 -14.98 -14.38 3.70
CA GLY A 149 -16.05 -15.39 3.61
C GLY A 149 -15.90 -16.37 2.45
N GLU A 150 -15.04 -16.04 1.47
CA GLU A 150 -14.79 -16.84 0.27
C GLU A 150 -13.29 -17.15 0.12
N ALA A 151 -13.00 -18.26 -0.54
CA ALA A 151 -11.63 -18.62 -0.87
C ALA A 151 -11.05 -17.68 -1.93
N GLY A 152 -9.79 -17.26 -1.76
CA GLY A 152 -9.13 -16.34 -2.66
C GLY A 152 -7.62 -16.54 -2.69
N LEU A 153 -6.94 -15.65 -3.42
CA LEU A 153 -5.49 -15.59 -3.47
C LEU A 153 -5.02 -14.14 -3.41
N VAL A 154 -3.89 -13.91 -2.77
CA VAL A 154 -3.17 -12.64 -2.81
C VAL A 154 -2.02 -12.78 -3.80
N SER A 155 -1.86 -11.83 -4.69
CA SER A 155 -0.82 -11.84 -5.74
C SER A 155 0.08 -10.60 -5.65
N GLY A 156 1.05 -10.50 -6.56
CA GLY A 156 2.02 -9.40 -6.56
C GLY A 156 3.03 -9.50 -5.41
N PRO A 157 3.74 -8.40 -5.08
CA PRO A 157 4.77 -8.41 -4.04
C PRO A 157 4.22 -8.82 -2.67
N THR A 158 3.05 -8.32 -2.29
CA THR A 158 2.37 -8.69 -1.04
C THR A 158 2.10 -10.20 -0.98
N GLY A 159 1.60 -10.81 -2.09
CA GLY A 159 1.36 -12.25 -2.15
C GLY A 159 2.65 -13.08 -2.02
N VAL A 160 3.75 -12.63 -2.62
CA VAL A 160 5.06 -13.29 -2.52
C VAL A 160 5.58 -13.23 -1.08
N LEU A 161 5.45 -12.09 -0.40
CA LEU A 161 5.86 -11.90 0.99
C LEU A 161 5.02 -12.77 1.95
N LEU A 162 3.70 -12.80 1.78
CA LEU A 162 2.81 -13.68 2.54
C LEU A 162 3.15 -15.15 2.32
N ASN A 163 3.35 -15.57 1.06
CA ASN A 163 3.74 -16.96 0.76
C ASN A 163 5.09 -17.32 1.41
N HIS A 164 6.05 -16.40 1.37
CA HIS A 164 7.32 -16.61 2.05
C HIS A 164 7.15 -16.77 3.58
N ALA A 165 6.25 -16.01 4.21
CA ALA A 165 5.92 -16.16 5.62
C ALA A 165 5.30 -17.55 5.89
N VAL A 166 4.37 -18.03 5.05
CA VAL A 166 3.79 -19.38 5.13
C VAL A 166 4.86 -20.46 5.05
N GLU A 167 5.73 -20.39 4.02
CA GLU A 167 6.77 -21.41 3.78
C GLU A 167 7.84 -21.45 4.88
N SER A 168 8.16 -20.31 5.46
CA SER A 168 9.17 -20.19 6.53
C SER A 168 8.59 -20.37 7.95
N GLY A 169 7.27 -20.51 8.08
CA GLY A 169 6.61 -20.63 9.40
C GLY A 169 6.70 -19.38 10.26
N ARG A 170 6.80 -18.18 9.63
CA ARG A 170 6.88 -16.89 10.33
C ARG A 170 5.53 -16.31 10.63
N THR A 171 5.47 -15.54 11.71
CA THR A 171 4.31 -14.69 11.99
C THR A 171 4.22 -13.55 11.00
N ALA A 172 3.06 -13.39 10.38
CA ALA A 172 2.71 -12.26 9.53
C ALA A 172 1.20 -12.06 9.51
N VAL A 173 0.76 -10.85 9.24
CA VAL A 173 -0.64 -10.49 9.03
C VAL A 173 -0.83 -9.99 7.60
N GLY A 174 -1.92 -10.35 6.96
CA GLY A 174 -2.41 -9.81 5.71
C GLY A 174 -3.74 -9.10 5.92
N LEU A 175 -3.84 -7.83 5.55
CA LEU A 175 -5.08 -7.07 5.53
C LEU A 175 -5.56 -6.91 4.10
N ILE A 176 -6.82 -7.27 3.85
CA ILE A 176 -7.45 -7.16 2.53
C ILE A 176 -8.65 -6.23 2.65
N VAL A 177 -8.66 -5.14 1.88
CA VAL A 177 -9.76 -4.19 1.86
C VAL A 177 -10.43 -4.11 0.50
N GLU A 178 -11.75 -4.02 0.47
CA GLU A 178 -12.50 -3.76 -0.75
C GLU A 178 -12.20 -2.36 -1.29
N CYS A 179 -11.91 -2.25 -2.59
CA CYS A 179 -11.58 -0.96 -3.19
C CYS A 179 -11.96 -0.84 -4.67
N ASP A 180 -12.12 0.39 -5.16
CA ASP A 180 -12.29 0.68 -6.58
C ASP A 180 -10.98 0.41 -7.34
N PRO A 181 -10.96 -0.53 -8.31
CA PRO A 181 -9.74 -0.86 -9.04
C PRO A 181 -9.30 0.19 -10.06
N ARG A 182 -10.15 1.16 -10.38
CA ARG A 182 -9.94 2.13 -11.47
C ARG A 182 -9.23 3.40 -11.03
N PHE A 183 -9.26 3.69 -9.74
CA PHE A 183 -8.75 4.95 -9.19
C PHE A 183 -8.13 4.73 -7.81
N PRO A 184 -7.27 5.66 -7.35
CA PRO A 184 -6.86 5.69 -5.95
C PRO A 184 -8.08 5.73 -5.02
N ASP A 185 -8.07 4.91 -3.97
CA ASP A 185 -9.19 4.78 -3.03
C ASP A 185 -8.77 5.12 -1.59
N PRO A 186 -8.75 6.42 -1.22
CA PRO A 186 -8.39 6.84 0.13
C PRO A 186 -9.41 6.44 1.20
N GLU A 187 -10.68 6.16 0.83
CA GLU A 187 -11.66 5.64 1.77
C GLU A 187 -11.34 4.20 2.19
N ALA A 188 -10.91 3.37 1.23
CA ALA A 188 -10.40 2.03 1.53
C ALA A 188 -9.10 2.08 2.35
N ALA A 189 -8.20 3.02 2.04
CA ALA A 189 -6.99 3.23 2.84
C ALA A 189 -7.32 3.69 4.28
N ARG A 190 -8.33 4.56 4.45
CA ARG A 190 -8.84 4.93 5.77
C ARG A 190 -9.37 3.73 6.54
N THR A 191 -10.12 2.84 5.88
CA THR A 191 -10.63 1.62 6.48
C THR A 191 -9.49 0.69 6.92
N LEU A 192 -8.44 0.53 6.08
CA LEU A 192 -7.23 -0.21 6.45
C LEU A 192 -6.59 0.34 7.72
N ILE A 193 -6.44 1.65 7.84
CA ILE A 193 -5.83 2.28 9.02
C ILE A 193 -6.72 2.09 10.24
N ALA A 194 -7.94 2.62 10.22
CA ALA A 194 -8.80 2.71 11.39
C ALA A 194 -9.34 1.36 11.89
N ARG A 195 -9.56 0.38 11.00
CA ARG A 195 -10.14 -0.92 11.35
C ARG A 195 -9.13 -2.07 11.30
N GLY A 196 -7.93 -1.85 10.77
CA GLY A 196 -6.91 -2.87 10.63
C GLY A 196 -5.62 -2.50 11.38
N ILE A 197 -4.93 -1.44 10.94
CA ILE A 197 -3.61 -1.10 11.47
C ILE A 197 -3.70 -0.65 12.93
N GLU A 198 -4.62 0.26 13.27
CA GLU A 198 -4.78 0.75 14.65
C GLU A 198 -5.08 -0.37 15.66
N PRO A 199 -6.04 -1.29 15.43
CA PRO A 199 -6.30 -2.37 16.37
C PRO A 199 -5.14 -3.36 16.53
N LEU A 200 -4.37 -3.58 15.45
CA LEU A 200 -3.24 -4.52 15.47
C LEU A 200 -1.97 -3.93 16.09
N THR A 201 -1.79 -2.61 16.02
CA THR A 201 -0.56 -1.94 16.49
C THR A 201 -0.76 -1.14 17.77
N GLY A 202 -1.99 -0.79 18.10
CA GLY A 202 -2.31 0.16 19.18
C GLY A 202 -1.91 1.60 18.89
N VAL A 203 -1.51 1.91 17.66
CA VAL A 203 -1.09 3.26 17.24
C VAL A 203 -2.29 4.04 16.75
N ASP A 204 -2.61 5.17 17.40
CA ASP A 204 -3.66 6.10 16.97
C ASP A 204 -3.17 6.95 15.79
N VAL A 205 -3.94 6.96 14.70
CA VAL A 205 -3.59 7.65 13.45
C VAL A 205 -4.75 8.52 12.97
N PRO A 206 -4.67 9.86 13.07
CA PRO A 206 -5.69 10.75 12.54
C PRO A 206 -5.94 10.50 11.04
N VAL A 207 -7.18 10.24 10.64
CA VAL A 207 -7.55 9.88 9.24
C VAL A 207 -8.46 10.89 8.55
N ASP A 208 -8.70 12.05 9.16
CA ASP A 208 -9.63 13.07 8.65
C ASP A 208 -9.17 13.64 7.29
N ASP A 209 -7.87 13.82 7.10
CA ASP A 209 -7.29 14.27 5.83
C ASP A 209 -7.57 13.31 4.66
N LEU A 210 -7.70 12.02 4.94
CA LEU A 210 -8.06 11.03 3.92
C LEU A 210 -9.50 11.22 3.41
N LEU A 211 -10.40 11.72 4.24
CA LEU A 211 -11.77 12.06 3.82
C LEU A 211 -11.77 13.25 2.86
N GLU A 212 -10.99 14.28 3.14
CA GLU A 212 -10.85 15.44 2.24
C GLU A 212 -10.25 15.03 0.89
N ARG A 213 -9.23 14.18 0.90
CA ARG A 213 -8.63 13.60 -0.32
C ARG A 213 -9.65 12.75 -1.11
N THR A 214 -10.50 11.98 -0.43
CA THR A 214 -11.58 11.21 -1.06
C THR A 214 -12.52 12.12 -1.86
N GLU A 215 -12.95 13.22 -1.28
CA GLU A 215 -13.83 14.17 -1.94
C GLU A 215 -13.15 14.85 -3.13
N GLN A 216 -11.88 15.23 -3.02
CA GLN A 216 -11.10 15.80 -4.13
C GLN A 216 -10.97 14.82 -5.31
N ILE A 217 -10.70 13.54 -5.03
CA ILE A 217 -10.62 12.50 -6.05
C ILE A 217 -11.99 12.28 -6.70
N ARG A 218 -13.08 12.23 -5.92
CA ARG A 218 -14.43 12.10 -6.46
C ARG A 218 -14.75 13.22 -7.43
N GLN A 219 -14.48 14.47 -7.05
CA GLN A 219 -14.69 15.64 -7.92
C GLN A 219 -13.79 15.62 -9.17
N ALA A 220 -12.57 15.11 -9.06
CA ALA A 220 -11.68 14.95 -10.21
C ALA A 220 -12.20 13.87 -11.18
N LYS A 221 -12.73 12.75 -10.67
CA LYS A 221 -13.39 11.71 -11.47
C LYS A 221 -14.59 12.26 -12.23
N GLU A 222 -15.48 12.99 -11.57
CA GLU A 222 -16.66 13.60 -12.18
C GLU A 222 -16.26 14.59 -13.30
N ARG A 223 -15.26 15.43 -13.04
CA ARG A 223 -14.73 16.36 -14.05
C ARG A 223 -14.12 15.64 -15.25
N LEU A 224 -13.40 14.55 -15.03
CA LEU A 224 -12.80 13.74 -16.09
C LEU A 224 -13.89 13.05 -16.93
N ALA A 225 -14.88 12.43 -16.29
CA ALA A 225 -16.01 11.78 -16.96
C ALA A 225 -16.78 12.77 -17.86
N LYS A 226 -17.04 13.97 -17.34
CA LYS A 226 -17.69 15.03 -18.12
C LYS A 226 -16.88 15.46 -19.33
N ARG A 227 -15.55 15.65 -19.17
CA ARG A 227 -14.67 15.99 -20.29
C ARG A 227 -14.61 14.91 -21.37
N MET A 228 -14.59 13.63 -20.96
CA MET A 228 -14.62 12.50 -21.90
C MET A 228 -15.96 12.44 -22.66
N GLN A 229 -17.08 12.73 -21.99
CA GLN A 229 -18.39 12.79 -22.61
C GLN A 229 -18.50 13.95 -23.63
N ASP A 230 -18.01 15.13 -23.26
CA ASP A 230 -17.95 16.30 -24.15
C ASP A 230 -17.04 16.04 -25.37
N ALA A 231 -15.85 15.47 -25.17
CA ALA A 231 -14.94 15.09 -26.25
C ALA A 231 -15.51 13.99 -27.16
N GLY A 232 -16.29 13.05 -26.61
CA GLY A 232 -17.00 12.03 -27.39
C GLY A 232 -18.09 12.62 -28.30
N GLN A 233 -18.74 13.71 -27.90
CA GLN A 233 -19.70 14.42 -28.71
C GLN A 233 -19.04 15.24 -29.83
N GLU A 234 -17.87 15.82 -29.62
CA GLU A 234 -17.13 16.56 -30.65
C GLU A 234 -16.49 15.65 -31.71
N SER A 235 -16.12 14.42 -31.38
CA SER A 235 -15.49 13.48 -32.32
C SER A 235 -16.49 12.78 -33.27
N SER A 236 -17.80 12.94 -33.08
CA SER A 236 -18.85 12.29 -33.89
C SER A 236 -19.30 13.08 -35.11
N GLN A 237 -18.67 14.21 -35.45
CA GLN A 237 -18.95 14.96 -36.68
C GLN A 237 -18.01 14.60 -37.83
N ALA A 238 -18.26 13.44 -38.46
CA ALA A 238 -17.76 13.18 -39.81
C ALA A 238 -18.49 14.10 -40.80
N ARG A 239 -17.83 15.15 -41.31
CA ARG A 239 -18.34 15.93 -42.43
C ARG A 239 -18.11 15.14 -43.72
N PRO A 240 -19.13 14.91 -44.55
CA PRO A 240 -18.92 14.36 -45.88
C PRO A 240 -18.17 15.37 -46.74
N LEU A 241 -17.01 14.98 -47.23
CA LEU A 241 -16.32 15.72 -48.29
C LEU A 241 -17.16 15.62 -49.57
N GLY A 242 -17.81 16.71 -49.93
CA GLY A 242 -18.53 16.80 -51.21
C GLY A 242 -17.57 16.51 -52.39
N MET A 243 -17.95 15.52 -53.16
CA MET A 243 -17.32 15.29 -54.46
C MET A 243 -17.59 16.48 -55.39
N TYR A 244 -16.55 17.14 -55.82
CA TYR A 244 -16.64 18.01 -57.00
C TYR A 244 -16.64 17.13 -58.25
N GLN A 245 -17.69 17.29 -59.04
CA GLN A 245 -17.71 16.93 -60.47
C GLN A 245 -16.89 17.90 -61.27
#